data_e389d6298b1ad5effffa5b70d070994f
#
_entry.id   e389d6298b1ad5effffa5b70d070994f
#
_cell.length_a   1.000
_cell.length_b   1.000
_cell.length_c   1.000
_cell.angle_alpha   90.00
_cell.angle_beta   90.00
_cell.angle_gamma   90.00
#
_symmetry.space_group_name_H-M   'P 1'
#
loop_
_entity.id
_entity.type
_entity.pdbx_description
1 polymer ?
#
loop_
_entity_poly.entity_id
_entity_poly.type
_entity_poly.pdbx_seq_one_letter_code
_entity_poly.pdbx_strand_id
1 'polypeptide(L)'
;VGELPSAVKIGVFSVNGGAIKWMMFEGDAQQHYIPRMEWAGNNNLVVQRMDRKQQESKLIDCKISDGSCSTFWAENDDAWVDLNTDKPVGWNWINQGHDFLWVSEKDGWRHIYKISRDGKTTTLLTNGKYDIGELKAVDEKNNYLYFTASPNNATQLYLYRTRINNSKQDAELVSNASLKGTHNYQISPGASIAMHSFSNHNTLPVSEWISLPDNKPLNPAKTIAKSLQTDPAVNVEYLQVTTEDNIILDAWINKPANFDPAKKYPVVFYVYGEPATTTTQDSYGSHSNFLYGNMNEDGYIQVGIDNRGTPALKGAQWRKSIYH
;
A
#
# COMPACT_ATOMS: atom_id res chain seq x y z
N VAL A 1 7.42 -17.59 23.65
CA VAL A 1 7.43 -16.33 24.42
C VAL A 1 8.45 -16.48 25.54
N GLY A 2 9.32 -15.46 25.76
CA GLY A 2 10.34 -15.49 26.83
C GLY A 2 11.70 -16.08 26.44
N GLU A 3 11.88 -16.54 25.21
CA GLU A 3 13.18 -17.00 24.71
C GLU A 3 13.88 -15.91 23.88
N LEU A 4 15.20 -16.01 23.78
CA LEU A 4 15.98 -15.10 22.95
C LEU A 4 15.63 -15.28 21.46
N PRO A 5 15.57 -14.20 20.67
CA PRO A 5 15.38 -14.29 19.24
C PRO A 5 16.51 -15.06 18.56
N SER A 6 16.21 -15.68 17.42
CA SER A 6 17.22 -16.33 16.60
C SER A 6 18.26 -15.34 16.08
N ALA A 7 19.54 -15.70 16.10
CA ALA A 7 20.58 -14.95 15.43
C ALA A 7 20.48 -15.15 13.92
N VAL A 8 20.39 -14.06 13.16
CA VAL A 8 20.24 -14.09 11.70
C VAL A 8 21.50 -13.54 11.03
N LYS A 9 22.05 -14.29 10.06
CA LYS A 9 23.22 -13.91 9.27
C LYS A 9 22.97 -14.18 7.79
N ILE A 10 23.64 -13.45 6.92
CA ILE A 10 23.60 -13.67 5.47
C ILE A 10 24.97 -14.20 5.03
N GLY A 11 24.93 -15.30 4.27
CA GLY A 11 26.11 -15.87 3.63
C GLY A 11 25.89 -16.00 2.13
N VAL A 12 26.94 -15.76 1.36
CA VAL A 12 26.99 -15.92 -0.11
C VAL A 12 27.94 -17.05 -0.44
N PHE A 13 27.53 -17.96 -1.32
CA PHE A 13 28.40 -19.00 -1.85
C PHE A 13 28.15 -19.20 -3.35
N SER A 14 29.15 -19.77 -4.06
CA SER A 14 29.04 -20.05 -5.49
C SER A 14 28.12 -21.25 -5.72
N VAL A 15 27.31 -21.20 -6.79
CA VAL A 15 26.51 -22.35 -7.26
C VAL A 15 27.37 -23.57 -7.62
N ASN A 16 28.66 -23.35 -7.91
CA ASN A 16 29.65 -24.40 -8.18
C ASN A 16 30.32 -24.97 -6.90
N GLY A 17 29.83 -24.56 -5.73
CA GLY A 17 30.40 -24.96 -4.43
C GLY A 17 31.50 -24.02 -3.96
N GLY A 18 32.11 -24.37 -2.82
CA GLY A 18 33.15 -23.60 -2.16
C GLY A 18 32.76 -23.10 -0.77
N ALA A 19 33.61 -22.30 -0.15
CA ALA A 19 33.38 -21.76 1.18
C ALA A 19 32.31 -20.65 1.17
N ILE A 20 31.46 -20.65 2.22
CA ILE A 20 30.50 -19.57 2.44
C ILE A 20 31.25 -18.30 2.83
N LYS A 21 30.94 -17.21 2.16
CA LYS A 21 31.37 -15.88 2.53
C LYS A 21 30.28 -15.18 3.33
N TRP A 22 30.55 -14.95 4.60
CA TRP A 22 29.62 -14.29 5.50
C TRP A 22 29.66 -12.77 5.33
N MET A 23 28.50 -12.13 5.23
CA MET A 23 28.37 -10.67 5.22
C MET A 23 28.53 -10.13 6.64
N MET A 24 29.41 -9.14 6.80
CA MET A 24 29.82 -8.59 8.10
C MET A 24 28.96 -7.39 8.46
N PHE A 25 27.81 -7.62 9.05
CA PHE A 25 26.95 -6.57 9.60
C PHE A 25 27.45 -6.11 10.96
N GLU A 26 27.34 -4.83 11.24
CA GLU A 26 27.54 -4.29 12.57
C GLU A 26 26.39 -4.68 13.52
N GLY A 27 26.72 -4.86 14.81
CA GLY A 27 25.76 -5.10 15.88
C GLY A 27 25.44 -6.59 16.12
N ASP A 28 24.54 -6.83 17.07
CA ASP A 28 24.13 -8.16 17.52
C ASP A 28 23.15 -8.80 16.52
N ALA A 29 23.49 -10.00 16.06
CA ALA A 29 22.68 -10.76 15.11
C ALA A 29 21.30 -11.18 15.65
N GLN A 30 21.07 -11.11 16.98
CA GLN A 30 19.77 -11.36 17.61
C GLN A 30 18.92 -10.10 17.75
N GLN A 31 19.49 -8.91 17.53
CA GLN A 31 18.83 -7.63 17.77
C GLN A 31 18.39 -6.92 16.47
N HIS A 32 18.24 -7.65 15.37
CA HIS A 32 17.76 -7.09 14.12
C HIS A 32 16.86 -8.04 13.33
N TYR A 33 16.10 -7.45 12.40
CA TYR A 33 15.42 -8.14 11.32
C TYR A 33 16.11 -7.85 9.99
N ILE A 34 15.96 -8.78 9.04
CA ILE A 34 16.37 -8.63 7.63
C ILE A 34 15.12 -8.79 6.76
N PRO A 35 14.35 -7.71 6.55
CA PRO A 35 13.10 -7.80 5.79
C PRO A 35 13.31 -8.12 4.32
N ARG A 36 14.42 -7.65 3.73
CA ARG A 36 14.68 -7.80 2.30
C ARG A 36 16.17 -7.81 1.98
N MET A 37 16.53 -8.54 0.92
CA MET A 37 17.85 -8.47 0.29
C MET A 37 17.72 -8.64 -1.22
N GLU A 38 18.60 -7.99 -1.99
CA GLU A 38 18.64 -8.05 -3.45
C GLU A 38 20.06 -7.96 -3.98
N TRP A 39 20.31 -8.59 -5.11
CA TRP A 39 21.53 -8.40 -5.86
C TRP A 39 21.57 -6.98 -6.47
N ALA A 40 22.66 -6.28 -6.24
CA ALA A 40 22.92 -4.95 -6.80
C ALA A 40 24.09 -5.01 -7.78
N GLY A 41 23.83 -5.54 -8.95
CA GLY A 41 24.85 -5.95 -9.91
C GLY A 41 25.50 -7.29 -9.52
N ASN A 42 26.66 -7.60 -10.15
CA ASN A 42 27.28 -8.93 -10.02
C ASN A 42 28.16 -9.09 -8.77
N ASN A 43 28.47 -8.01 -8.06
CA ASN A 43 29.49 -8.01 -7.01
C ASN A 43 29.00 -7.54 -5.65
N ASN A 44 27.78 -7.07 -5.56
CA ASN A 44 27.24 -6.49 -4.35
C ASN A 44 25.86 -7.07 -4.03
N LEU A 45 25.60 -7.23 -2.74
CA LEU A 45 24.30 -7.57 -2.18
C LEU A 45 23.81 -6.38 -1.35
N VAL A 46 22.64 -5.83 -1.66
CA VAL A 46 21.99 -4.83 -0.81
C VAL A 46 21.05 -5.53 0.14
N VAL A 47 21.15 -5.18 1.41
CA VAL A 47 20.39 -5.77 2.50
C VAL A 47 19.68 -4.66 3.25
N GLN A 48 18.38 -4.83 3.48
CA GLN A 48 17.64 -4.01 4.42
C GLN A 48 17.72 -4.65 5.81
N ARG A 49 18.11 -3.84 6.79
CA ARG A 49 18.17 -4.24 8.19
C ARG A 49 17.31 -3.30 9.04
N MET A 50 16.56 -3.85 9.96
CA MET A 50 15.80 -3.08 10.94
C MET A 50 16.19 -3.48 12.37
N ASP A 51 16.10 -2.55 13.29
CA ASP A 51 16.19 -2.86 14.71
C ASP A 51 14.94 -3.61 15.20
N ARG A 52 14.98 -4.18 16.40
CA ARG A 52 13.88 -4.98 16.97
C ARG A 52 12.63 -4.15 17.28
N LYS A 53 12.75 -2.85 17.48
CA LYS A 53 11.63 -1.93 17.66
C LYS A 53 11.04 -1.45 16.34
N GLN A 54 11.72 -1.76 15.21
CA GLN A 54 11.37 -1.31 13.87
C GLN A 54 11.40 0.23 13.72
N GLN A 55 12.11 0.90 14.58
CA GLN A 55 12.27 2.35 14.57
C GLN A 55 13.41 2.84 13.67
N GLU A 56 14.37 1.96 13.36
CA GLU A 56 15.46 2.22 12.43
C GLU A 56 15.44 1.22 11.28
N SER A 57 15.48 1.71 10.03
CA SER A 57 15.67 0.91 8.82
C SER A 57 16.92 1.36 8.09
N LYS A 58 17.84 0.44 7.77
CA LYS A 58 19.09 0.70 7.05
C LYS A 58 19.15 -0.09 5.76
N LEU A 59 19.59 0.55 4.66
CA LEU A 59 20.06 -0.12 3.47
C LEU A 59 21.57 -0.22 3.50
N ILE A 60 22.06 -1.43 3.39
CA ILE A 60 23.47 -1.79 3.57
C ILE A 60 23.97 -2.44 2.29
N ASP A 61 25.01 -1.89 1.70
CA ASP A 61 25.70 -2.46 0.53
C ASP A 61 26.86 -3.35 0.99
N CYS A 62 26.77 -4.65 0.66
CA CYS A 62 27.74 -5.66 1.03
C CYS A 62 28.49 -6.17 -0.18
N LYS A 63 29.82 -6.11 -0.16
CA LYS A 63 30.70 -6.65 -1.21
C LYS A 63 30.83 -8.17 -1.05
N ILE A 64 30.51 -8.91 -2.09
CA ILE A 64 30.64 -10.38 -2.06
C ILE A 64 32.10 -10.86 -2.12
N SER A 65 33.05 -10.00 -2.52
CA SER A 65 34.46 -10.34 -2.61
C SER A 65 35.09 -10.63 -1.25
N ASP A 66 34.75 -9.85 -0.23
CA ASP A 66 35.34 -9.92 1.12
C ASP A 66 34.33 -9.95 2.27
N GLY A 67 33.03 -9.77 1.97
CA GLY A 67 31.95 -9.72 2.97
C GLY A 67 31.82 -8.39 3.69
N SER A 68 32.61 -7.36 3.31
CA SER A 68 32.52 -6.03 3.93
C SER A 68 31.20 -5.36 3.59
N CYS A 69 30.58 -4.71 4.58
CA CYS A 69 29.28 -4.08 4.46
C CYS A 69 29.35 -2.62 4.91
N SER A 70 28.63 -1.72 4.23
CA SER A 70 28.52 -0.31 4.61
C SER A 70 27.09 0.20 4.41
N THR A 71 26.58 0.97 5.37
CA THR A 71 25.26 1.61 5.25
C THR A 71 25.37 2.80 4.28
N PHE A 72 24.44 2.89 3.32
CA PHE A 72 24.35 4.02 2.41
C PHE A 72 23.05 4.81 2.53
N TRP A 73 22.04 4.24 3.17
CA TRP A 73 20.77 4.91 3.47
C TRP A 73 20.24 4.46 4.84
N ALA A 74 19.60 5.39 5.56
CA ALA A 74 18.91 5.08 6.80
C ALA A 74 17.66 5.94 6.93
N GLU A 75 16.64 5.38 7.54
CA GLU A 75 15.39 6.04 7.93
C GLU A 75 15.05 5.69 9.38
N ASN A 76 14.57 6.69 10.11
CA ASN A 76 14.15 6.53 11.50
C ASN A 76 12.73 7.07 11.67
N ASP A 77 12.01 6.47 12.60
CA ASP A 77 10.67 6.90 13.00
C ASP A 77 10.48 6.63 14.49
N ASP A 78 9.89 7.57 15.21
CA ASP A 78 9.71 7.45 16.66
C ASP A 78 8.72 6.34 17.06
N ALA A 79 7.80 5.98 16.16
CA ALA A 79 6.89 4.84 16.33
C ALA A 79 7.45 3.60 15.64
N TRP A 80 7.35 3.53 14.33
CA TRP A 80 7.96 2.48 13.49
C TRP A 80 8.09 2.95 12.04
N VAL A 81 9.13 2.49 11.36
CA VAL A 81 9.27 2.65 9.89
C VAL A 81 8.29 1.71 9.21
N ASP A 82 7.34 2.25 8.47
CA ASP A 82 6.34 1.46 7.76
C ASP A 82 6.96 0.79 6.53
N LEU A 83 6.98 -0.54 6.57
CA LEU A 83 7.47 -1.38 5.46
C LEU A 83 6.29 -2.01 4.76
N ASN A 84 5.27 -1.56 4.41
CA ASN A 84 4.17 -2.22 3.69
C ASN A 84 4.59 -3.62 3.14
N THR A 85 4.55 -4.63 4.00
CA THR A 85 5.20 -5.94 3.78
C THR A 85 4.47 -6.85 2.81
N ASP A 86 3.19 -6.58 2.52
CA ASP A 86 2.36 -7.43 1.66
C ASP A 86 2.70 -7.31 0.18
N LYS A 87 3.52 -6.36 -0.19
CA LYS A 87 3.94 -6.11 -1.57
C LYS A 87 5.40 -5.66 -1.56
N PRO A 88 6.16 -5.88 -2.65
CA PRO A 88 7.57 -5.54 -2.68
C PRO A 88 7.76 -4.02 -2.58
N VAL A 89 7.48 -3.49 -1.41
CA VAL A 89 7.80 -2.14 -1.03
C VAL A 89 9.13 -2.20 -0.28
N GLY A 90 10.04 -1.63 -0.79
CA GLY A 90 11.39 -1.47 -0.32
C GLY A 90 11.94 -0.44 -1.24
N TRP A 91 13.00 -0.78 -1.90
CA TRP A 91 13.56 0.05 -2.95
C TRP A 91 13.30 -0.55 -4.33
N ASN A 92 13.13 0.31 -5.33
CA ASN A 92 13.14 -0.08 -6.75
C ASN A 92 14.28 0.68 -7.43
N TRP A 93 15.25 -0.06 -7.97
CA TRP A 93 16.33 0.55 -8.71
C TRP A 93 15.82 1.18 -10.01
N ILE A 94 16.28 2.38 -10.30
CA ILE A 94 16.01 3.13 -11.52
C ILE A 94 17.31 3.73 -12.06
N ASN A 95 17.28 4.28 -13.27
CA ASN A 95 18.42 4.92 -13.89
C ASN A 95 19.67 4.00 -13.86
N GLN A 96 19.51 2.74 -14.29
CA GLN A 96 20.56 1.72 -14.30
C GLN A 96 21.24 1.50 -12.94
N GLY A 97 20.50 1.69 -11.83
CA GLY A 97 21.00 1.53 -10.47
C GLY A 97 21.74 2.74 -9.90
N HIS A 98 21.71 3.89 -10.59
CA HIS A 98 22.26 5.14 -10.06
C HIS A 98 21.34 5.81 -9.03
N ASP A 99 20.04 5.53 -9.12
CA ASP A 99 19.03 6.00 -8.18
C ASP A 99 18.13 4.83 -7.74
N PHE A 100 17.40 5.03 -6.68
CA PHE A 100 16.32 4.14 -6.27
C PHE A 100 15.09 4.91 -5.81
N LEU A 101 13.94 4.28 -5.94
CA LEU A 101 12.68 4.75 -5.37
C LEU A 101 12.53 4.16 -3.98
N TRP A 102 12.09 4.98 -3.06
CA TRP A 102 11.84 4.62 -1.67
C TRP A 102 10.49 5.15 -1.22
N VAL A 103 9.68 4.32 -0.56
CA VAL A 103 8.43 4.74 0.05
C VAL A 103 8.68 5.07 1.50
N SER A 104 8.29 6.27 1.92
CA SER A 104 8.54 6.77 3.28
C SER A 104 7.41 7.64 3.77
N GLU A 105 7.22 7.67 5.09
CA GLU A 105 6.26 8.52 5.80
C GLU A 105 6.92 9.71 6.50
N LYS A 106 8.19 9.99 6.19
CA LYS A 106 9.02 10.98 6.91
C LYS A 106 8.49 12.42 6.91
N ASP A 107 7.57 12.75 6.00
CA ASP A 107 6.91 14.06 5.95
C ASP A 107 5.46 14.03 6.47
N GLY A 108 5.05 12.91 7.10
CA GLY A 108 3.73 12.71 7.67
C GLY A 108 2.73 12.00 6.75
N TRP A 109 3.11 11.74 5.50
CA TRP A 109 2.32 11.02 4.51
C TRP A 109 3.16 9.92 3.86
N ARG A 110 2.53 8.85 3.41
CA ARG A 110 3.22 7.80 2.65
C ARG A 110 3.46 8.29 1.23
N HIS A 111 4.72 8.61 0.93
CA HIS A 111 5.13 9.18 -0.35
C HIS A 111 6.26 8.38 -1.00
N ILE A 112 6.42 8.57 -2.33
CA ILE A 112 7.55 8.03 -3.10
C ILE A 112 8.64 9.09 -3.20
N TYR A 113 9.84 8.70 -2.83
CA TYR A 113 11.06 9.49 -2.97
C TYR A 113 12.00 8.86 -3.99
N LYS A 114 12.65 9.68 -4.79
CA LYS A 114 13.83 9.29 -5.57
C LYS A 114 15.07 9.63 -4.77
N ILE A 115 15.95 8.66 -4.58
CA ILE A 115 17.17 8.80 -3.77
C ILE A 115 18.36 8.35 -4.62
N SER A 116 19.45 9.13 -4.61
CA SER A 116 20.70 8.71 -5.25
C SER A 116 21.30 7.48 -4.56
N ARG A 117 22.00 6.64 -5.31
CA ARG A 117 22.56 5.39 -4.78
C ARG A 117 23.47 5.58 -3.57
N ASP A 118 24.14 6.73 -3.46
CA ASP A 118 24.98 7.08 -2.30
C ASP A 118 24.19 7.68 -1.13
N GLY A 119 22.86 7.78 -1.25
CA GLY A 119 21.97 8.30 -0.22
C GLY A 119 21.97 9.82 -0.01
N LYS A 120 22.77 10.58 -0.79
CA LYS A 120 22.98 12.00 -0.53
C LYS A 120 21.91 12.93 -1.09
N THR A 121 21.27 12.52 -2.18
CA THR A 121 20.22 13.33 -2.82
C THR A 121 18.87 12.65 -2.65
N THR A 122 17.89 13.40 -2.16
CA THR A 122 16.51 12.91 -1.99
C THR A 122 15.54 13.89 -2.65
N THR A 123 14.65 13.37 -3.48
CA THR A 123 13.63 14.14 -4.18
C THR A 123 12.25 13.52 -3.93
N LEU A 124 11.31 14.29 -3.39
CA LEU A 124 9.90 13.87 -3.25
C LEU A 124 9.22 13.87 -4.62
N LEU A 125 8.56 12.76 -4.99
CA LEU A 125 7.90 12.60 -6.29
C LEU A 125 6.37 12.69 -6.21
N THR A 126 5.76 12.34 -5.09
CA THR A 126 4.28 12.32 -4.92
C THR A 126 3.85 13.35 -3.88
N ASN A 127 4.11 14.62 -4.19
CA ASN A 127 3.82 15.73 -3.30
C ASN A 127 2.30 15.88 -3.02
N GLY A 128 1.91 16.19 -1.78
CA GLY A 128 0.52 16.46 -1.41
C GLY A 128 0.17 16.00 0.01
N LYS A 129 -1.06 16.30 0.43
CA LYS A 129 -1.60 15.81 1.71
C LYS A 129 -2.41 14.54 1.50
N TYR A 130 -1.76 13.48 1.06
CA TYR A 130 -2.37 12.18 0.83
C TYR A 130 -1.32 11.07 0.88
N ASP A 131 -1.77 9.87 1.18
CA ASP A 131 -0.94 8.66 1.10
C ASP A 131 -1.00 8.04 -0.27
N ILE A 132 0.12 7.51 -0.75
CA ILE A 132 0.08 6.46 -1.77
C ILE A 132 -0.36 5.14 -1.12
N GLY A 133 -1.15 4.33 -1.84
CA GLY A 133 -1.47 2.96 -1.44
C GLY A 133 -0.33 2.00 -1.81
N GLU A 134 0.02 1.96 -3.09
CA GLU A 134 1.02 1.04 -3.64
C GLU A 134 1.69 1.64 -4.88
N LEU A 135 2.99 1.47 -5.01
CA LEU A 135 3.71 1.69 -6.27
C LEU A 135 3.41 0.52 -7.22
N LYS A 136 2.71 0.78 -8.32
CA LYS A 136 2.22 -0.25 -9.26
C LYS A 136 3.20 -0.55 -10.38
N ALA A 137 3.86 0.47 -10.92
CA ALA A 137 4.83 0.30 -12.00
C ALA A 137 5.79 1.50 -12.11
N VAL A 138 6.96 1.21 -12.66
CA VAL A 138 7.98 2.19 -13.04
C VAL A 138 8.17 2.11 -14.55
N ASP A 139 7.87 3.18 -15.26
CA ASP A 139 8.03 3.32 -16.70
C ASP A 139 9.15 4.34 -16.98
N GLU A 140 10.40 3.89 -16.88
CA GLU A 140 11.56 4.74 -17.13
C GLU A 140 11.59 5.26 -18.58
N LYS A 141 11.10 4.46 -19.55
CA LYS A 141 11.05 4.83 -20.97
C LYS A 141 10.20 6.06 -21.23
N ASN A 142 9.02 6.14 -20.62
CA ASN A 142 8.10 7.26 -20.76
C ASN A 142 8.19 8.25 -19.60
N ASN A 143 9.08 8.00 -18.63
CA ASN A 143 9.36 8.83 -17.47
C ASN A 143 8.14 8.95 -16.52
N TYR A 144 7.44 7.83 -16.24
CA TYR A 144 6.30 7.78 -15.34
C TYR A 144 6.47 6.77 -14.19
N LEU A 145 5.90 7.13 -13.05
CA LEU A 145 5.54 6.20 -11.98
C LEU A 145 4.02 6.06 -11.94
N TYR A 146 3.53 4.84 -11.77
CA TYR A 146 2.13 4.54 -11.55
C TYR A 146 1.95 4.05 -10.11
N PHE A 147 1.01 4.63 -9.40
CA PHE A 147 0.74 4.28 -8.00
C PHE A 147 -0.75 4.43 -7.69
N THR A 148 -1.21 3.72 -6.68
CA THR A 148 -2.57 3.90 -6.17
C THR A 148 -2.60 4.97 -5.09
N ALA A 149 -3.67 5.75 -5.04
CA ALA A 149 -3.92 6.76 -4.00
C ALA A 149 -5.42 7.11 -3.94
N SER A 150 -5.83 7.76 -2.87
CA SER A 150 -7.18 8.31 -2.74
C SER A 150 -7.18 9.63 -1.95
N PRO A 151 -6.73 10.73 -2.54
CA PRO A 151 -6.57 12.02 -1.86
C PRO A 151 -7.86 12.58 -1.23
N ASN A 152 -9.02 12.24 -1.79
CA ASN A 152 -10.30 12.82 -1.40
C ASN A 152 -11.18 11.88 -0.57
N ASN A 153 -10.93 10.59 -0.58
CA ASN A 153 -11.77 9.62 0.12
C ASN A 153 -10.99 8.33 0.42
N ALA A 154 -10.58 8.14 1.67
CA ALA A 154 -9.75 7.00 2.09
C ALA A 154 -10.45 5.62 1.96
N THR A 155 -11.77 5.58 1.74
CA THR A 155 -12.51 4.32 1.51
C THR A 155 -12.42 3.84 0.07
N GLN A 156 -11.92 4.66 -0.86
CA GLN A 156 -11.81 4.38 -2.29
C GLN A 156 -10.34 4.28 -2.71
N LEU A 157 -10.09 3.77 -3.91
CA LEU A 157 -8.73 3.63 -4.43
C LEU A 157 -8.68 3.86 -5.94
N TYR A 158 -7.74 4.70 -6.39
CA TYR A 158 -7.58 5.09 -7.78
C TYR A 158 -6.14 4.96 -8.23
N LEU A 159 -5.92 4.79 -9.55
CA LEU A 159 -4.59 4.84 -10.14
C LEU A 159 -4.23 6.30 -10.46
N TYR A 160 -3.06 6.69 -10.02
CA TYR A 160 -2.39 7.94 -10.34
C TYR A 160 -1.07 7.68 -11.05
N ARG A 161 -0.53 8.70 -11.68
CA ARG A 161 0.84 8.71 -12.19
C ARG A 161 1.53 10.04 -11.92
N THR A 162 2.85 10.02 -11.85
CA THR A 162 3.68 11.22 -11.79
C THR A 162 4.96 11.04 -12.59
N ARG A 163 5.69 12.12 -12.85
CA ARG A 163 6.97 12.09 -13.56
C ARG A 163 8.12 11.71 -12.63
N ILE A 164 9.01 10.85 -13.08
CA ILE A 164 10.23 10.47 -12.34
C ILE A 164 11.20 11.64 -12.25
N ASN A 165 11.30 12.47 -13.30
CA ASN A 165 12.28 13.55 -13.42
C ASN A 165 11.68 14.95 -13.20
N ASN A 166 10.42 15.07 -12.79
CA ASN A 166 9.78 16.34 -12.50
C ASN A 166 8.95 16.30 -11.21
N SER A 167 9.59 16.61 -10.08
CA SER A 167 8.99 16.62 -8.76
C SER A 167 8.06 17.83 -8.49
N LYS A 168 7.95 18.78 -9.42
CA LYS A 168 7.10 19.97 -9.26
C LYS A 168 5.73 19.80 -9.88
N GLN A 169 5.50 18.73 -10.60
CA GLN A 169 4.20 18.44 -11.22
C GLN A 169 3.36 17.61 -10.26
N ASP A 170 2.11 18.02 -10.08
CA ASP A 170 1.13 17.24 -9.32
C ASP A 170 0.86 15.89 -9.99
N ALA A 171 0.47 14.93 -9.18
CA ALA A 171 0.10 13.60 -9.68
C ALA A 171 -1.17 13.69 -10.54
N GLU A 172 -1.15 13.01 -11.68
CA GLU A 172 -2.27 12.92 -12.61
C GLU A 172 -3.14 11.71 -12.30
N LEU A 173 -4.46 11.90 -12.19
CA LEU A 173 -5.42 10.80 -12.08
C LEU A 173 -5.50 10.04 -13.40
N VAL A 174 -5.26 8.72 -13.37
CA VAL A 174 -5.38 7.82 -14.53
C VAL A 174 -6.74 7.13 -14.55
N SER A 175 -7.26 6.70 -13.41
CA SER A 175 -8.59 6.09 -13.30
C SER A 175 -9.69 7.06 -13.71
N ASN A 176 -10.81 6.53 -14.20
CA ASN A 176 -11.97 7.33 -14.53
C ASN A 176 -12.59 7.95 -13.25
N ALA A 177 -12.53 9.28 -13.13
CA ALA A 177 -13.03 10.02 -11.97
C ALA A 177 -14.54 9.85 -11.71
N SER A 178 -15.33 9.47 -12.72
CA SER A 178 -16.78 9.27 -12.58
C SER A 178 -17.13 7.91 -11.94
N LEU A 179 -16.21 6.96 -11.98
CA LEU A 179 -16.38 5.63 -11.37
C LEU A 179 -15.89 5.69 -9.92
N LYS A 180 -16.80 5.95 -8.99
CA LYS A 180 -16.49 5.99 -7.55
C LYS A 180 -16.42 4.59 -6.96
N GLY A 181 -15.32 4.26 -6.30
CA GLY A 181 -15.08 2.94 -5.71
C GLY A 181 -13.60 2.53 -5.72
N THR A 182 -13.35 1.24 -5.78
CA THR A 182 -12.01 0.67 -5.75
C THR A 182 -11.58 0.21 -7.14
N HIS A 183 -10.49 0.77 -7.60
CA HIS A 183 -9.82 0.43 -8.86
C HIS A 183 -8.55 -0.37 -8.58
N ASN A 184 -8.44 -1.55 -9.16
CA ASN A 184 -7.23 -2.37 -9.11
C ASN A 184 -6.59 -2.46 -10.49
N TYR A 185 -5.26 -2.45 -10.51
CA TYR A 185 -4.49 -2.54 -11.75
C TYR A 185 -3.38 -3.58 -11.63
N GLN A 186 -3.32 -4.46 -12.63
CA GLN A 186 -2.15 -5.30 -12.88
C GLN A 186 -1.46 -4.75 -14.14
N ILE A 187 -0.34 -4.08 -13.92
CA ILE A 187 0.40 -3.38 -14.99
C ILE A 187 1.51 -4.30 -15.50
N SER A 188 1.64 -4.42 -16.83
CA SER A 188 2.68 -5.22 -17.45
C SER A 188 4.09 -4.68 -17.16
N PRO A 189 5.13 -5.52 -17.16
CA PRO A 189 6.50 -5.04 -17.21
C PRO A 189 6.69 -4.06 -18.38
N GLY A 190 7.29 -2.89 -18.12
CA GLY A 190 7.42 -1.82 -19.12
C GLY A 190 6.17 -0.98 -19.32
N ALA A 191 5.14 -1.16 -18.50
CA ALA A 191 3.95 -0.31 -18.35
C ALA A 191 3.26 0.08 -19.67
N SER A 192 3.15 -0.84 -20.63
CA SER A 192 2.48 -0.58 -21.92
C SER A 192 1.01 -0.95 -21.92
N ILE A 193 0.62 -1.97 -21.11
CA ILE A 193 -0.77 -2.42 -20.95
C ILE A 193 -1.05 -2.72 -19.47
N ALA A 194 -2.34 -2.66 -19.11
CA ALA A 194 -2.79 -3.07 -17.80
C ALA A 194 -4.13 -3.80 -17.86
N MET A 195 -4.32 -4.75 -16.96
CA MET A 195 -5.65 -5.23 -16.61
C MET A 195 -6.18 -4.32 -15.51
N HIS A 196 -7.26 -3.62 -15.78
CA HIS A 196 -7.98 -2.78 -14.85
C HIS A 196 -9.25 -3.50 -14.40
N SER A 197 -9.46 -3.58 -13.09
CA SER A 197 -10.71 -4.04 -12.50
C SER A 197 -11.27 -2.98 -11.56
N PHE A 198 -12.60 -2.91 -11.52
CA PHE A 198 -13.36 -1.94 -10.76
C PHE A 198 -14.53 -2.62 -10.04
N SER A 199 -14.80 -2.18 -8.83
CA SER A 199 -16.05 -2.42 -8.11
C SER A 199 -16.29 -1.30 -7.10
N ASN A 200 -17.53 -1.21 -6.61
CA ASN A 200 -17.87 -0.49 -5.40
C ASN A 200 -18.86 -1.32 -4.58
N HIS A 201 -19.36 -0.78 -3.47
CA HIS A 201 -20.25 -1.53 -2.55
C HIS A 201 -21.43 -2.23 -3.24
N ASN A 202 -22.02 -1.65 -4.28
CA ASN A 202 -23.18 -2.22 -4.97
C ASN A 202 -22.95 -2.54 -6.46
N THR A 203 -21.74 -2.36 -6.96
CA THR A 203 -21.39 -2.67 -8.35
C THR A 203 -20.53 -3.91 -8.39
N LEU A 204 -20.99 -4.93 -9.12
CA LEU A 204 -20.27 -6.20 -9.32
C LEU A 204 -18.88 -5.95 -9.94
N PRO A 205 -17.88 -6.76 -9.59
CA PRO A 205 -16.54 -6.62 -10.17
C PRO A 205 -16.55 -6.76 -11.69
N VAL A 206 -15.99 -5.78 -12.37
CA VAL A 206 -15.84 -5.77 -13.83
C VAL A 206 -14.40 -5.46 -14.19
N SER A 207 -13.94 -5.95 -15.37
CA SER A 207 -12.56 -5.75 -15.79
C SER A 207 -12.47 -5.40 -17.26
N GLU A 208 -11.40 -4.66 -17.61
CA GLU A 208 -11.04 -4.32 -18.98
C GLU A 208 -9.52 -4.33 -19.15
N TRP A 209 -9.08 -4.48 -20.41
CA TRP A 209 -7.67 -4.26 -20.77
C TRP A 209 -7.51 -2.86 -21.34
N ILE A 210 -6.49 -2.14 -20.87
CA ILE A 210 -6.16 -0.78 -21.28
C ILE A 210 -4.72 -0.68 -21.77
N SER A 211 -4.47 0.27 -22.68
CA SER A 211 -3.12 0.72 -23.02
C SER A 211 -2.64 1.80 -22.05
N LEU A 212 -1.35 1.86 -21.79
CA LEU A 212 -0.69 2.92 -21.05
C LEU A 212 0.38 3.57 -21.96
N PRO A 213 0.67 4.86 -21.81
CA PRO A 213 0.16 5.80 -20.80
C PRO A 213 -1.22 6.41 -21.12
N ASP A 214 -1.83 6.09 -22.26
CA ASP A 214 -3.03 6.79 -22.77
C ASP A 214 -4.33 6.40 -22.08
N ASN A 215 -4.33 5.33 -21.27
CA ASN A 215 -5.51 4.80 -20.58
C ASN A 215 -6.68 4.50 -21.54
N LYS A 216 -6.38 3.90 -22.70
CA LYS A 216 -7.39 3.57 -23.70
C LYS A 216 -7.77 2.10 -23.64
N PRO A 217 -9.06 1.75 -23.63
CA PRO A 217 -9.51 0.36 -23.70
C PRO A 217 -8.99 -0.33 -24.97
N LEU A 218 -8.38 -1.51 -24.81
CA LEU A 218 -7.93 -2.34 -25.95
C LEU A 218 -9.10 -2.99 -26.69
N ASN A 219 -10.24 -3.15 -26.02
CA ASN A 219 -11.49 -3.59 -26.62
C ASN A 219 -12.61 -2.60 -26.33
N PRO A 220 -12.89 -1.65 -27.23
CA PRO A 220 -13.93 -0.63 -27.03
C PRO A 220 -15.36 -1.20 -26.90
N ALA A 221 -15.59 -2.46 -27.28
CA ALA A 221 -16.90 -3.11 -27.10
C ALA A 221 -17.09 -3.67 -25.67
N LYS A 222 -15.99 -3.92 -24.95
CA LYS A 222 -15.98 -4.48 -23.59
C LYS A 222 -15.23 -3.55 -22.65
N THR A 223 -15.82 -2.40 -22.33
CA THR A 223 -15.28 -1.46 -21.34
C THR A 223 -16.00 -1.62 -20.02
N ILE A 224 -15.36 -1.24 -18.92
CA ILE A 224 -15.99 -1.21 -17.61
C ILE A 224 -17.30 -0.42 -17.68
N ALA A 225 -17.30 0.79 -18.26
CA ALA A 225 -18.48 1.64 -18.36
C ALA A 225 -19.68 0.99 -19.07
N LYS A 226 -19.42 0.05 -20.00
CA LYS A 226 -20.46 -0.70 -20.72
C LYS A 226 -20.88 -2.00 -20.02
N SER A 227 -20.13 -2.42 -19.00
CA SER A 227 -20.30 -3.72 -18.34
C SER A 227 -20.75 -3.59 -16.89
N LEU A 228 -21.01 -2.36 -16.41
CA LEU A 228 -21.46 -2.13 -15.05
C LEU A 228 -22.79 -2.84 -14.77
N GLN A 229 -22.82 -3.55 -13.65
CA GLN A 229 -24.01 -4.20 -13.14
C GLN A 229 -24.12 -3.91 -11.64
N THR A 230 -25.26 -3.38 -11.22
CA THR A 230 -25.57 -3.12 -9.82
C THR A 230 -26.24 -4.33 -9.19
N ASP A 231 -25.90 -4.62 -7.96
CA ASP A 231 -26.61 -5.61 -7.13
C ASP A 231 -27.70 -4.89 -6.33
N PRO A 232 -28.99 -5.09 -6.66
CA PRO A 232 -30.09 -4.41 -5.96
C PRO A 232 -30.31 -4.93 -4.53
N ALA A 233 -29.70 -6.06 -4.17
CA ALA A 233 -29.81 -6.61 -2.82
C ALA A 233 -28.88 -5.91 -1.82
N VAL A 234 -27.90 -5.13 -2.30
CA VAL A 234 -26.97 -4.40 -1.43
C VAL A 234 -27.51 -3.03 -1.09
N ASN A 235 -27.77 -2.80 0.21
CA ASN A 235 -28.28 -1.53 0.76
C ASN A 235 -27.26 -0.92 1.73
N VAL A 236 -26.05 -0.65 1.23
CA VAL A 236 -24.95 -0.08 1.99
C VAL A 236 -24.86 1.42 1.77
N GLU A 237 -24.76 2.17 2.85
CA GLU A 237 -24.50 3.61 2.85
C GLU A 237 -23.17 3.88 3.56
N TYR A 238 -22.34 4.77 3.01
CA TYR A 238 -21.15 5.26 3.69
C TYR A 238 -21.48 6.51 4.51
N LEU A 239 -20.88 6.61 5.67
CA LEU A 239 -21.02 7.76 6.56
C LEU A 239 -19.72 8.07 7.26
N GLN A 240 -19.65 9.27 7.84
CA GLN A 240 -18.55 9.67 8.69
C GLN A 240 -19.06 9.94 10.09
N VAL A 241 -18.32 9.48 11.08
CA VAL A 241 -18.61 9.70 12.49
C VAL A 241 -17.53 10.59 13.07
N THR A 242 -17.94 11.74 13.61
CA THR A 242 -16.99 12.63 14.31
C THR A 242 -16.98 12.26 15.79
N THR A 243 -15.78 11.97 16.30
CA THR A 243 -15.55 11.68 17.72
C THR A 243 -15.58 12.95 18.57
N GLU A 244 -15.62 12.82 19.89
CA GLU A 244 -15.60 13.96 20.83
C GLU A 244 -14.32 14.81 20.67
N ASP A 245 -13.20 14.20 20.28
CA ASP A 245 -11.92 14.87 20.01
C ASP A 245 -11.77 15.32 18.54
N ASN A 246 -12.89 15.42 17.80
CA ASN A 246 -12.98 15.90 16.42
C ASN A 246 -12.22 15.05 15.38
N ILE A 247 -12.04 13.78 15.62
CA ILE A 247 -11.49 12.86 14.64
C ILE A 247 -12.63 12.28 13.79
N ILE A 248 -12.44 12.30 12.47
CA ILE A 248 -13.41 11.77 11.51
C ILE A 248 -13.10 10.31 11.21
N LEU A 249 -13.99 9.43 11.64
CA LEU A 249 -13.95 7.98 11.35
C LEU A 249 -14.80 7.69 10.13
N ASP A 250 -14.32 6.85 9.24
CA ASP A 250 -15.13 6.32 8.14
C ASP A 250 -15.91 5.09 8.60
N ALA A 251 -17.14 4.99 8.17
CA ALA A 251 -18.04 3.90 8.52
C ALA A 251 -18.96 3.56 7.33
N TRP A 252 -19.52 2.40 7.37
CA TRP A 252 -20.64 2.00 6.53
C TRP A 252 -21.77 1.43 7.37
N ILE A 253 -22.99 1.56 6.88
CA ILE A 253 -24.18 0.97 7.44
C ILE A 253 -24.91 0.18 6.35
N ASN A 254 -25.30 -1.05 6.68
CA ASN A 254 -26.12 -1.90 5.82
C ASN A 254 -27.46 -2.14 6.53
N LYS A 255 -28.55 -1.70 5.90
CA LYS A 255 -29.90 -1.73 6.46
C LYS A 255 -30.73 -2.84 5.81
N PRO A 256 -31.74 -3.40 6.52
CA PRO A 256 -32.72 -4.25 5.88
C PRO A 256 -33.38 -3.60 4.66
N ALA A 257 -33.71 -4.38 3.63
CA ALA A 257 -34.33 -3.86 2.40
C ALA A 257 -35.66 -3.13 2.66
N ASN A 258 -36.37 -3.55 3.70
CA ASN A 258 -37.64 -2.96 4.15
C ASN A 258 -37.47 -2.09 5.41
N PHE A 259 -36.33 -1.40 5.53
CA PHE A 259 -36.01 -0.54 6.66
C PHE A 259 -37.06 0.57 6.83
N ASP A 260 -37.58 0.67 8.05
CA ASP A 260 -38.54 1.69 8.46
C ASP A 260 -37.93 2.54 9.60
N PRO A 261 -37.63 3.83 9.38
CA PRO A 261 -36.99 4.66 10.39
C PRO A 261 -37.83 4.87 11.66
N ALA A 262 -39.12 4.52 11.65
CA ALA A 262 -39.96 4.58 12.83
C ALA A 262 -39.84 3.34 13.76
N LYS A 263 -39.15 2.29 13.29
CA LYS A 263 -38.93 1.06 14.05
C LYS A 263 -37.53 1.02 14.68
N LYS A 264 -37.42 0.18 15.72
CA LYS A 264 -36.11 -0.17 16.32
C LYS A 264 -35.65 -1.49 15.76
N TYR A 265 -34.32 -1.55 15.46
CA TYR A 265 -33.66 -2.73 14.93
C TYR A 265 -32.51 -3.14 15.85
N PRO A 266 -32.20 -4.41 15.96
CA PRO A 266 -30.95 -4.86 16.54
C PRO A 266 -29.79 -4.41 15.62
N VAL A 267 -28.67 -3.98 16.22
CA VAL A 267 -27.50 -3.49 15.50
C VAL A 267 -26.32 -4.36 15.83
N VAL A 268 -25.58 -4.78 14.80
CA VAL A 268 -24.30 -5.48 14.92
C VAL A 268 -23.19 -4.57 14.43
N PHE A 269 -22.25 -4.28 15.32
CA PHE A 269 -21.03 -3.54 14.97
C PHE A 269 -19.91 -4.51 14.61
N TYR A 270 -19.30 -4.28 13.46
CA TYR A 270 -18.06 -4.93 13.04
C TYR A 270 -16.89 -3.97 13.16
N VAL A 271 -15.95 -4.31 14.00
CA VAL A 271 -14.71 -3.55 14.22
C VAL A 271 -13.54 -4.53 14.16
N TYR A 272 -12.59 -4.27 13.28
CA TYR A 272 -11.36 -5.07 13.25
C TYR A 272 -10.42 -4.66 14.39
N GLY A 273 -10.19 -3.36 14.56
CA GLY A 273 -9.51 -2.77 15.71
C GLY A 273 -7.99 -2.84 15.72
N GLU A 274 -7.36 -3.59 14.79
CA GLU A 274 -5.92 -3.76 14.68
C GLU A 274 -5.34 -2.97 13.50
N PRO A 275 -4.00 -2.70 13.47
CA PRO A 275 -3.38 -1.92 12.41
C PRO A 275 -3.16 -2.67 11.09
N ALA A 276 -3.71 -3.88 10.92
CA ALA A 276 -3.43 -4.74 9.79
C ALA A 276 -4.40 -4.58 8.61
N THR A 277 -5.67 -4.17 8.84
CA THR A 277 -6.65 -4.01 7.77
C THR A 277 -7.68 -2.92 8.06
N THR A 278 -8.35 -2.45 7.00
CA THR A 278 -9.52 -1.57 7.07
C THR A 278 -10.79 -2.38 6.85
N THR A 279 -11.91 -1.90 7.40
CA THR A 279 -13.25 -2.49 7.24
C THR A 279 -14.17 -1.64 6.38
N THR A 280 -13.73 -0.44 5.99
CA THR A 280 -14.57 0.57 5.31
C THR A 280 -14.23 0.77 3.84
N GLN A 281 -13.62 -0.22 3.19
CA GLN A 281 -13.29 -0.12 1.77
C GLN A 281 -14.54 -0.16 0.89
N ASP A 282 -14.68 0.81 -0.04
CA ASP A 282 -15.75 0.87 -1.05
C ASP A 282 -15.44 -0.10 -2.21
N SER A 283 -15.68 -1.38 -1.97
CA SER A 283 -15.54 -2.46 -2.95
C SER A 283 -16.66 -3.49 -2.77
N TYR A 284 -17.00 -4.22 -3.84
CA TYR A 284 -18.03 -5.23 -3.78
C TYR A 284 -17.67 -6.38 -2.84
N GLY A 285 -18.62 -6.77 -2.00
CA GLY A 285 -18.43 -7.85 -1.03
C GLY A 285 -17.72 -7.44 0.27
N SER A 286 -17.19 -6.22 0.38
CA SER A 286 -16.51 -5.74 1.61
C SER A 286 -17.46 -5.59 2.81
N HIS A 287 -18.76 -5.55 2.56
CA HIS A 287 -19.82 -5.34 3.55
C HIS A 287 -20.74 -6.57 3.64
N SER A 288 -20.31 -7.67 3.05
CA SER A 288 -21.07 -8.91 3.08
C SER A 288 -20.98 -9.55 4.46
N ASN A 289 -22.04 -10.24 4.80
CA ASN A 289 -22.30 -10.94 6.03
C ASN A 289 -21.08 -11.65 6.61
N PHE A 290 -20.51 -11.09 7.65
CA PHE A 290 -19.41 -11.69 8.39
C PHE A 290 -19.84 -12.89 9.23
N LEU A 291 -21.14 -13.06 9.41
CA LEU A 291 -21.75 -14.17 10.13
C LEU A 291 -22.57 -15.01 9.15
N TYR A 292 -22.76 -16.26 9.47
CA TYR A 292 -23.51 -17.19 8.64
C TYR A 292 -24.95 -16.69 8.38
N GLY A 293 -25.31 -16.55 7.11
CA GLY A 293 -26.62 -16.09 6.68
C GLY A 293 -26.67 -14.62 6.24
N ASN A 294 -27.86 -14.12 5.95
CA ASN A 294 -28.11 -12.73 5.58
C ASN A 294 -28.78 -11.98 6.73
N MET A 295 -27.99 -11.37 7.59
CA MET A 295 -28.48 -10.67 8.78
C MET A 295 -29.46 -9.54 8.45
N ASN A 296 -29.34 -8.93 7.26
CA ASN A 296 -30.27 -7.87 6.83
C ASN A 296 -31.67 -8.43 6.52
N GLU A 297 -31.75 -9.64 5.94
CA GLU A 297 -33.02 -10.34 5.77
C GLU A 297 -33.65 -10.72 7.12
N ASP A 298 -32.83 -11.04 8.11
CA ASP A 298 -33.22 -11.31 9.48
C ASP A 298 -33.59 -10.04 10.29
N GLY A 299 -33.53 -8.87 9.65
CA GLY A 299 -33.94 -7.61 10.25
C GLY A 299 -32.89 -6.91 11.11
N TYR A 300 -31.60 -7.25 10.97
CA TYR A 300 -30.50 -6.57 11.65
C TYR A 300 -29.95 -5.41 10.80
N ILE A 301 -29.50 -4.36 11.48
CA ILE A 301 -28.62 -3.35 10.91
C ILE A 301 -27.17 -3.79 11.18
N GLN A 302 -26.32 -3.74 10.15
CA GLN A 302 -24.89 -3.98 10.29
C GLN A 302 -24.15 -2.65 10.13
N VAL A 303 -23.14 -2.43 10.96
CA VAL A 303 -22.27 -1.24 10.90
C VAL A 303 -20.82 -1.67 10.96
N GLY A 304 -20.02 -1.23 10.00
CA GLY A 304 -18.58 -1.34 10.06
C GLY A 304 -17.97 0.04 10.28
N ILE A 305 -16.94 0.13 11.10
CA ILE A 305 -16.25 1.39 11.41
C ILE A 305 -14.75 1.16 11.58
N ASP A 306 -13.95 2.04 10.99
CA ASP A 306 -12.50 2.04 11.16
C ASP A 306 -12.10 3.05 12.24
N ASN A 307 -11.48 2.53 13.31
CA ASN A 307 -10.87 3.36 14.34
C ASN A 307 -9.50 3.90 13.91
N ARG A 308 -8.98 4.86 14.66
CA ARG A 308 -7.57 5.31 14.54
C ARG A 308 -6.63 4.12 14.68
N GLY A 309 -5.51 4.18 13.96
CA GLY A 309 -4.51 3.11 13.94
C GLY A 309 -4.69 2.09 12.81
N THR A 310 -5.84 2.06 12.11
CA THR A 310 -5.99 1.22 10.93
C THR A 310 -5.10 1.71 9.77
N PRO A 311 -4.75 0.84 8.77
CA PRO A 311 -3.88 1.21 7.67
C PRO A 311 -4.56 2.07 6.59
N ALA A 312 -5.64 2.78 6.93
CA ALA A 312 -6.32 3.71 6.05
C ALA A 312 -5.38 4.79 5.51
N LEU A 313 -5.65 5.28 4.29
CA LEU A 313 -4.85 6.30 3.61
C LEU A 313 -5.13 7.71 4.19
N LYS A 314 -4.85 7.88 5.48
CA LYS A 314 -5.14 9.08 6.29
C LYS A 314 -3.89 9.70 6.95
N GLY A 315 -2.71 9.36 6.47
CA GLY A 315 -1.44 9.85 6.95
C GLY A 315 -0.83 9.04 8.10
N ALA A 316 0.45 9.28 8.35
CA ALA A 316 1.22 8.59 9.38
C ALA A 316 0.67 8.83 10.79
N GLN A 317 0.21 10.06 11.09
CA GLN A 317 -0.39 10.38 12.38
C GLN A 317 -1.63 9.53 12.70
N TRP A 318 -2.45 9.26 11.70
CA TRP A 318 -3.60 8.35 11.84
C TRP A 318 -3.13 6.93 12.18
N ARG A 319 -2.23 6.37 11.38
CA ARG A 319 -1.76 4.98 11.53
C ARG A 319 -1.01 4.76 12.84
N LYS A 320 -0.19 5.73 13.24
CA LYS A 320 0.71 5.63 14.40
C LYS A 320 0.08 6.11 15.71
N SER A 321 -1.18 6.53 15.70
CA SER A 321 -1.90 7.00 16.91
C SER A 321 -2.09 5.92 17.99
N ILE A 322 -1.82 4.67 17.69
CA ILE A 322 -1.91 3.53 18.61
C ILE A 322 -0.57 3.17 19.27
N TYR A 323 0.50 3.87 18.89
CA TYR A 323 1.83 3.64 19.44
C TYR A 323 1.97 4.43 20.73
N HIS A 324 1.50 3.86 21.86
CA HIS A 324 1.85 4.30 23.25
C HIS A 324 1.16 3.40 24.27
#